data_43e5d17e6377134e7cc1b9f2cfa1b336
#
_entry.id   43e5d17e6377134e7cc1b9f2cfa1b336
#
_cell.length_a   1.000
_cell.length_b   1.000
_cell.length_c   1.000
_cell.angle_alpha   90.00
_cell.angle_beta   90.00
_cell.angle_gamma   90.00
#
_symmetry.space_group_name_H-M   'P 1'
#
loop_
_entity.id
_entity.type
_entity.pdbx_description
1 polymer ?
#
loop_
_entity_poly.entity_id
_entity_poly.type
_entity_poly.pdbx_seq_one_letter_code
_entity_poly.pdbx_strand_id
1 'polypeptide(L)'
;MCSSDLLAMMLVAQGVALILSGSKPVYTTDEVGFDQIARGTQILGIPNAVWIFLAVAVISWIVLNKTRLGRYALSMGSNEEATRMSGVNVRRWKWAVYVLAGCFTGLSGVVMTSRLSAAQPATGSGYEMYAIAAAVIGGASLAGGRASITGTVIGALIITTINNGLQIMSVPDPWQKVFLGIVVIAADRKSVV
;
A
#
# COMPACT_ATOMS: atom_id res chain seq x y z
N MET A 1 -13.62 -15.17 3.84
CA MET A 1 -14.14 -13.79 3.63
C MET A 1 -14.21 -13.60 2.13
N CYS A 2 -15.39 -13.30 1.61
CA CYS A 2 -15.59 -13.06 0.19
C CYS A 2 -14.90 -11.74 -0.21
N SER A 3 -14.40 -11.65 -1.43
CA SER A 3 -13.84 -10.40 -1.97
C SER A 3 -14.86 -9.24 -1.95
N SER A 4 -16.15 -9.57 -2.00
CA SER A 4 -17.26 -8.62 -1.84
C SER A 4 -17.27 -7.89 -0.49
N ASP A 5 -16.88 -8.56 0.60
CA ASP A 5 -16.89 -7.97 1.95
C ASP A 5 -15.83 -6.85 2.08
N LEU A 6 -14.67 -7.04 1.44
CA LEU A 6 -13.60 -6.02 1.43
C LEU A 6 -14.00 -4.80 0.60
N LEU A 7 -14.63 -5.01 -0.56
CA LEU A 7 -15.13 -3.91 -1.39
C LEU A 7 -16.26 -3.14 -0.68
N ALA A 8 -17.18 -3.86 -0.04
CA ALA A 8 -18.24 -3.24 0.75
C ALA A 8 -17.66 -2.39 1.89
N MET A 9 -16.66 -2.90 2.61
CA MET A 9 -16.03 -2.16 3.70
C MET A 9 -15.26 -0.93 3.21
N MET A 10 -14.63 -1.00 2.03
CA MET A 10 -13.99 0.14 1.40
C MET A 10 -15.01 1.26 1.10
N LEU A 11 -16.17 0.92 0.52
CA LEU A 11 -17.23 1.88 0.23
C LEU A 11 -17.82 2.49 1.51
N VAL A 12 -18.02 1.68 2.55
CA VAL A 12 -18.49 2.17 3.85
C VAL A 12 -17.49 3.15 4.45
N ALA A 13 -16.20 2.82 4.48
CA ALA A 13 -15.15 3.68 5.02
C ALA A 13 -15.06 5.01 4.24
N GLN A 14 -15.13 4.95 2.92
CA GLN A 14 -15.14 6.15 2.08
C GLN A 14 -16.39 7.00 2.30
N GLY A 15 -17.57 6.37 2.40
CA GLY A 15 -18.82 7.07 2.69
C GLY A 15 -18.79 7.77 4.06
N VAL A 16 -18.31 7.10 5.09
CA VAL A 16 -18.13 7.68 6.43
C VAL A 16 -17.17 8.87 6.39
N ALA A 17 -16.03 8.75 5.70
CA ALA A 17 -15.07 9.84 5.55
C ALA A 17 -15.71 11.08 4.86
N LEU A 18 -16.52 10.87 3.80
CA LEU A 18 -17.26 11.94 3.11
C LEU A 18 -18.30 12.61 4.03
N ILE A 19 -19.03 11.84 4.82
CA ILE A 19 -20.03 12.36 5.77
C ILE A 19 -19.34 13.19 6.85
N LEU A 20 -18.27 12.68 7.46
CA LEU A 20 -17.54 13.37 8.53
C LEU A 20 -16.85 14.65 8.06
N SER A 21 -16.34 14.68 6.84
CA SER A 21 -15.70 15.87 6.26
C SER A 21 -16.70 16.87 5.63
N GLY A 22 -17.99 16.52 5.58
CA GLY A 22 -18.99 17.30 4.83
C GLY A 22 -18.65 17.45 3.36
N SER A 23 -17.98 16.43 2.77
CA SER A 23 -17.49 16.43 1.38
C SER A 23 -16.55 17.58 1.03
N LYS A 24 -15.93 18.19 2.03
CA LYS A 24 -14.96 19.29 1.86
C LYS A 24 -13.56 18.84 2.28
N PRO A 25 -12.51 19.40 1.67
CA PRO A 25 -11.15 19.18 2.16
C PRO A 25 -10.99 19.82 3.55
N VAL A 26 -10.37 19.08 4.47
CA VAL A 26 -10.00 19.59 5.80
C VAL A 26 -8.54 20.00 5.73
N TYR A 27 -8.29 21.31 5.89
CA TYR A 27 -6.94 21.84 5.87
C TYR A 27 -6.28 21.67 7.24
N THR A 28 -5.01 21.31 7.24
CA THR A 28 -4.20 21.11 8.45
C THR A 28 -3.15 22.22 8.60
N THR A 29 -3.34 23.36 7.93
CA THR A 29 -2.40 24.48 7.89
C THR A 29 -2.23 25.17 9.24
N ASP A 30 -3.22 25.07 10.13
CA ASP A 30 -3.23 25.73 11.44
C ASP A 30 -2.51 24.92 12.53
N GLU A 31 -2.18 23.65 12.26
CA GLU A 31 -1.48 22.77 13.19
C GLU A 31 0.03 22.90 13.04
N VAL A 32 0.64 23.64 13.97
CA VAL A 32 2.09 23.89 14.00
C VAL A 32 2.85 22.56 14.10
N GLY A 33 3.61 22.20 13.05
CA GLY A 33 4.49 21.06 13.04
C GLY A 33 3.94 19.79 12.36
N PHE A 34 2.65 19.74 12.01
CA PHE A 34 2.10 18.60 11.29
C PHE A 34 2.71 18.46 9.88
N ASP A 35 2.93 19.56 9.19
CA ASP A 35 3.59 19.59 7.88
C ASP A 35 5.04 19.08 7.93
N GLN A 36 5.69 19.19 9.07
CA GLN A 36 7.08 18.74 9.25
C GLN A 36 7.20 17.21 9.25
N ILE A 37 6.11 16.48 9.51
CA ILE A 37 6.12 15.02 9.51
C ILE A 37 6.55 14.48 8.14
N ALA A 38 6.03 15.02 7.05
CA ALA A 38 6.39 14.58 5.70
C ALA A 38 7.39 15.51 5.00
N ARG A 39 7.24 16.83 5.17
CA ARG A 39 8.04 17.84 4.46
C ARG A 39 9.29 18.28 5.21
N GLY A 40 9.37 18.05 6.52
CA GLY A 40 10.53 18.42 7.32
C GLY A 40 11.81 17.81 6.74
N THR A 41 12.86 18.64 6.64
CA THR A 41 14.18 18.24 6.11
C THR A 41 15.22 18.24 7.23
N GLN A 42 14.87 17.64 8.37
CA GLN A 42 15.71 17.70 9.58
C GLN A 42 17.00 16.88 9.46
N ILE A 43 17.05 15.86 8.61
CA ILE A 43 18.19 14.95 8.45
C ILE A 43 18.70 15.04 7.01
N LEU A 44 19.94 15.52 6.83
CA LEU A 44 20.66 15.56 5.54
C LEU A 44 19.93 16.30 4.40
N GLY A 45 18.98 17.19 4.70
CA GLY A 45 18.20 17.88 3.66
C GLY A 45 17.21 17.00 2.89
N ILE A 46 16.99 15.75 3.34
CA ILE A 46 16.05 14.79 2.73
C ILE A 46 14.70 14.90 3.45
N PRO A 47 13.56 14.92 2.71
CA PRO A 47 12.24 14.93 3.32
C PRO A 47 12.02 13.76 4.29
N ASN A 48 11.40 14.01 5.44
CA ASN A 48 11.12 13.00 6.45
C ASN A 48 10.28 11.83 5.91
N ALA A 49 9.45 12.07 4.90
CA ALA A 49 8.67 11.01 4.23
C ALA A 49 9.55 9.87 3.68
N VAL A 50 10.77 10.18 3.20
CA VAL A 50 11.72 9.16 2.72
C VAL A 50 12.21 8.29 3.86
N TRP A 51 12.52 8.89 5.02
CA TRP A 51 12.96 8.16 6.21
C TRP A 51 11.85 7.27 6.77
N ILE A 52 10.61 7.77 6.79
CA ILE A 52 9.44 6.97 7.18
C ILE A 52 9.26 5.79 6.22
N PHE A 53 9.37 6.01 4.91
CA PHE A 53 9.30 4.94 3.92
C PHE A 53 10.37 3.88 4.12
N LEU A 54 11.62 4.27 4.32
CA LEU A 54 12.73 3.35 4.60
C LEU A 54 12.51 2.56 5.90
N ALA A 55 12.07 3.23 6.95
CA ALA A 55 11.77 2.58 8.23
C ALA A 55 10.66 1.53 8.06
N VAL A 56 9.56 1.87 7.39
CA VAL A 56 8.45 0.95 7.10
C VAL A 56 8.92 -0.22 6.24
N ALA A 57 9.76 0.03 5.22
CA ALA A 57 10.30 -1.02 4.37
C ALA A 57 11.17 -2.01 5.17
N VAL A 58 12.04 -1.51 6.06
CA VAL A 58 12.88 -2.35 6.95
C VAL A 58 12.01 -3.14 7.93
N ILE A 59 11.04 -2.49 8.58
CA ILE A 59 10.11 -3.16 9.51
C ILE A 59 9.35 -4.26 8.78
N SER A 60 8.79 -3.97 7.61
CA SER A 60 8.05 -4.93 6.80
C SER A 60 8.93 -6.10 6.36
N TRP A 61 10.19 -5.83 6.00
CA TRP A 61 11.16 -6.87 5.66
C TRP A 61 11.46 -7.79 6.84
N ILE A 62 11.65 -7.22 8.04
CA ILE A 62 11.88 -7.99 9.28
C ILE A 62 10.64 -8.83 9.60
N VAL A 63 9.45 -8.23 9.54
CA VAL A 63 8.18 -8.91 9.83
C VAL A 63 7.97 -10.08 8.87
N LEU A 64 8.18 -9.89 7.56
CA LEU A 64 7.97 -10.94 6.58
C LEU A 64 8.99 -12.07 6.69
N ASN A 65 10.30 -11.75 6.83
CA ASN A 65 11.36 -12.73 6.72
C ASN A 65 11.80 -13.33 8.07
N LYS A 66 11.65 -12.59 9.16
CA LYS A 66 12.20 -12.98 10.47
C LYS A 66 11.14 -13.38 11.49
N THR A 67 9.87 -13.05 11.28
CA THR A 67 8.82 -13.34 12.28
C THR A 67 7.96 -14.56 11.90
N ARG A 68 7.26 -15.09 12.92
CA ARG A 68 6.26 -16.15 12.71
C ARG A 68 5.08 -15.67 11.86
N LEU A 69 4.75 -14.38 11.95
CA LEU A 69 3.65 -13.78 11.20
C LEU A 69 3.91 -13.89 9.69
N GLY A 70 5.11 -13.53 9.21
CA GLY A 70 5.45 -13.63 7.80
C GLY A 70 5.43 -15.08 7.30
N ARG A 71 5.99 -16.01 8.07
CA ARG A 71 5.98 -17.45 7.70
C ARG A 71 4.55 -17.99 7.56
N TYR A 72 3.70 -17.71 8.54
CA TYR A 72 2.31 -18.17 8.49
C TYR A 72 1.49 -17.43 7.42
N ALA A 73 1.75 -16.14 7.18
CA ALA A 73 1.11 -15.40 6.11
C ALA A 73 1.39 -16.02 4.73
N LEU A 74 2.67 -16.36 4.45
CA LEU A 74 3.05 -17.02 3.20
C LEU A 74 2.50 -18.44 3.10
N SER A 75 2.52 -19.22 4.18
CA SER A 75 1.95 -20.58 4.20
C SER A 75 0.44 -20.57 3.96
N MET A 76 -0.30 -19.66 4.61
CA MET A 76 -1.72 -19.51 4.41
C MET A 76 -2.06 -19.04 2.98
N GLY A 77 -1.21 -18.18 2.41
CA GLY A 77 -1.35 -17.73 1.02
C GLY A 77 -1.12 -18.86 0.02
N SER A 78 -0.23 -19.80 0.31
CA SER A 78 0.04 -20.96 -0.56
C SER A 78 -1.06 -22.02 -0.47
N ASN A 79 -1.38 -22.48 0.74
CA ASN A 79 -2.46 -23.43 1.00
C ASN A 79 -3.00 -23.27 2.43
N GLU A 80 -4.19 -22.66 2.53
CA GLU A 80 -4.82 -22.37 3.82
C GLU A 80 -5.21 -23.66 4.56
N GLU A 81 -5.71 -24.65 3.84
CA GLU A 81 -6.20 -25.90 4.43
C GLU A 81 -5.05 -26.76 4.98
N ALA A 82 -3.97 -26.89 4.22
CA ALA A 82 -2.75 -27.56 4.69
C ALA A 82 -2.15 -26.88 5.92
N THR A 83 -2.14 -25.53 5.95
CA THR A 83 -1.68 -24.75 7.09
C THR A 83 -2.55 -24.98 8.32
N ARG A 84 -3.86 -25.08 8.14
CA ARG A 84 -4.80 -25.39 9.23
C ARG A 84 -4.59 -26.80 9.77
N MET A 85 -4.38 -27.78 8.89
CA MET A 85 -4.11 -29.16 9.28
C MET A 85 -2.79 -29.31 10.05
N SER A 86 -1.84 -28.41 9.84
CA SER A 86 -0.58 -28.34 10.61
C SER A 86 -0.75 -27.73 12.02
N GLY A 87 -1.98 -27.54 12.51
CA GLY A 87 -2.27 -27.04 13.85
C GLY A 87 -2.19 -25.52 14.01
N VAL A 88 -2.00 -24.78 12.93
CA VAL A 88 -1.93 -23.32 12.96
C VAL A 88 -3.34 -22.71 13.01
N ASN A 89 -3.57 -21.80 13.96
CA ASN A 89 -4.85 -21.10 14.05
C ASN A 89 -4.93 -20.00 12.98
N VAL A 90 -5.35 -20.38 11.76
CA VAL A 90 -5.45 -19.51 10.59
C VAL A 90 -6.23 -18.23 10.88
N ARG A 91 -7.34 -18.31 11.61
CA ARG A 91 -8.18 -17.15 11.90
C ARG A 91 -7.42 -16.06 12.66
N ARG A 92 -6.66 -16.44 13.70
CA ARG A 92 -5.87 -15.46 14.49
C ARG A 92 -4.78 -14.79 13.67
N TRP A 93 -4.08 -15.57 12.85
CA TRP A 93 -3.00 -15.03 12.02
C TRP A 93 -3.50 -14.18 10.85
N LYS A 94 -4.65 -14.52 10.27
CA LYS A 94 -5.33 -13.63 9.32
C LYS A 94 -5.64 -12.28 9.94
N TRP A 95 -6.26 -12.25 11.12
CA TRP A 95 -6.51 -11.01 11.83
C TRP A 95 -5.24 -10.20 12.05
N ALA A 96 -4.16 -10.82 12.50
CA ALA A 96 -2.89 -10.14 12.72
C ALA A 96 -2.33 -9.49 11.44
N VAL A 97 -2.42 -10.18 10.30
CA VAL A 97 -2.00 -9.63 8.99
C VAL A 97 -2.84 -8.42 8.59
N TYR A 98 -4.17 -8.50 8.72
CA TYR A 98 -5.05 -7.38 8.38
C TYR A 98 -4.88 -6.18 9.31
N VAL A 99 -4.69 -6.40 10.61
CA VAL A 99 -4.40 -5.32 11.57
C VAL A 99 -3.09 -4.62 11.21
N LEU A 100 -2.04 -5.39 10.89
CA LEU A 100 -0.75 -4.81 10.48
C LEU A 100 -0.89 -4.00 9.18
N ALA A 101 -1.61 -4.54 8.19
CA ALA A 101 -1.89 -3.83 6.95
C ALA A 101 -2.67 -2.53 7.20
N GLY A 102 -3.68 -2.57 8.09
CA GLY A 102 -4.42 -1.38 8.50
C GLY A 102 -3.55 -0.31 9.17
N CYS A 103 -2.61 -0.72 10.04
CA CYS A 103 -1.65 0.20 10.65
C CYS A 103 -0.76 0.89 9.60
N PHE A 104 -0.25 0.16 8.62
CA PHE A 104 0.56 0.75 7.54
C PHE A 104 -0.26 1.67 6.63
N THR A 105 -1.50 1.30 6.35
CA THR A 105 -2.42 2.14 5.57
C THR A 105 -2.74 3.44 6.32
N GLY A 106 -3.00 3.37 7.63
CA GLY A 106 -3.21 4.56 8.47
C GLY A 106 -1.99 5.47 8.49
N LEU A 107 -0.79 4.91 8.65
CA LEU A 107 0.46 5.67 8.59
C LEU A 107 0.66 6.35 7.24
N SER A 108 0.36 5.65 6.14
CA SER A 108 0.40 6.21 4.79
C SER A 108 -0.56 7.40 4.64
N GLY A 109 -1.78 7.29 5.20
CA GLY A 109 -2.77 8.38 5.23
C GLY A 109 -2.25 9.63 5.95
N VAL A 110 -1.62 9.46 7.13
CA VAL A 110 -1.01 10.57 7.88
C VAL A 110 0.10 11.24 7.08
N VAL A 111 1.01 10.47 6.50
CA VAL A 111 2.11 11.01 5.67
C VAL A 111 1.55 11.76 4.45
N MET A 112 0.51 11.22 3.81
CA MET A 112 -0.12 11.85 2.64
C MET A 112 -0.80 13.16 3.01
N THR A 113 -1.56 13.21 4.11
CA THR A 113 -2.20 14.42 4.63
C THR A 113 -1.17 15.49 5.00
N SER A 114 -0.09 15.11 5.67
CA SER A 114 1.03 16.02 5.99
C SER A 114 1.68 16.58 4.71
N ARG A 115 1.85 15.73 3.68
CA ARG A 115 2.44 16.16 2.40
C ARG A 115 1.55 17.14 1.63
N LEU A 116 0.24 16.97 1.68
CA LEU A 116 -0.73 17.81 0.96
C LEU A 116 -1.20 19.01 1.78
N SER A 117 -0.88 19.06 3.10
CA SER A 117 -1.41 20.04 4.06
C SER A 117 -2.96 20.06 4.07
N ALA A 118 -3.57 19.02 3.59
CA ALA A 118 -5.03 18.85 3.52
C ALA A 118 -5.42 17.37 3.49
N ALA A 119 -6.45 17.02 4.25
CA ALA A 119 -7.12 15.73 4.16
C ALA A 119 -8.31 15.84 3.21
N GLN A 120 -8.22 15.22 2.03
CA GLN A 120 -9.32 15.15 1.08
C GLN A 120 -9.89 13.73 1.07
N PRO A 121 -11.19 13.53 1.24
CA PRO A 121 -11.79 12.20 1.29
C PRO A 121 -11.61 11.36 0.01
N ALA A 122 -11.46 12.03 -1.13
CA ALA A 122 -11.24 11.39 -2.43
C ALA A 122 -9.76 11.15 -2.76
N THR A 123 -8.83 11.70 -1.97
CA THR A 123 -7.39 11.50 -2.18
C THR A 123 -7.04 10.04 -1.87
N GLY A 124 -6.36 9.40 -2.78
CA GLY A 124 -5.99 7.99 -2.64
C GLY A 124 -6.90 7.01 -3.37
N SER A 125 -8.00 7.46 -3.95
CA SER A 125 -8.84 6.62 -4.80
C SER A 125 -8.01 6.13 -6.00
N GLY A 126 -7.91 4.80 -6.16
CA GLY A 126 -7.10 4.16 -7.20
C GLY A 126 -5.65 3.84 -6.75
N TYR A 127 -5.20 4.29 -5.58
CA TYR A 127 -3.85 3.97 -5.09
C TYR A 127 -3.68 2.49 -4.76
N GLU A 128 -4.77 1.80 -4.48
CA GLU A 128 -4.79 0.35 -4.31
C GLU A 128 -4.26 -0.37 -5.57
N MET A 129 -4.59 0.13 -6.77
CA MET A 129 -4.11 -0.44 -8.03
C MET A 129 -2.60 -0.25 -8.19
N TYR A 130 -2.08 0.92 -7.82
CA TYR A 130 -0.63 1.18 -7.84
C TYR A 130 0.11 0.29 -6.83
N ALA A 131 -0.47 0.05 -5.66
CA ALA A 131 0.12 -0.81 -4.64
C ALA A 131 0.16 -2.29 -5.10
N ILE A 132 -0.94 -2.78 -5.69
CA ILE A 132 -1.01 -4.12 -6.27
C ILE A 132 0.01 -4.25 -7.40
N ALA A 133 0.05 -3.29 -8.31
CA ALA A 133 1.00 -3.28 -9.41
C ALA A 133 2.46 -3.31 -8.92
N ALA A 134 2.79 -2.51 -7.90
CA ALA A 134 4.13 -2.49 -7.30
C ALA A 134 4.50 -3.85 -6.70
N ALA A 135 3.56 -4.51 -6.02
CA ALA A 135 3.77 -5.82 -5.43
C ALA A 135 3.97 -6.91 -6.51
N VAL A 136 3.15 -6.90 -7.56
CA VAL A 136 3.23 -7.88 -8.67
C VAL A 136 4.53 -7.71 -9.47
N ILE A 137 4.88 -6.49 -9.85
CA ILE A 137 6.16 -6.19 -10.53
C ILE A 137 7.33 -6.58 -9.61
N GLY A 138 7.18 -6.40 -8.31
CA GLY A 138 8.14 -6.82 -7.29
C GLY A 138 8.25 -8.34 -7.08
N GLY A 139 7.46 -9.15 -7.82
CA GLY A 139 7.49 -10.61 -7.77
C GLY A 139 6.61 -11.23 -6.69
N ALA A 140 5.65 -10.49 -6.14
CA ALA A 140 4.60 -11.08 -5.31
C ALA A 140 3.59 -11.80 -6.20
N SER A 141 3.19 -13.02 -5.80
CA SER A 141 2.19 -13.81 -6.53
C SER A 141 0.78 -13.39 -6.11
N LEU A 142 -0.09 -13.09 -7.08
CA LEU A 142 -1.52 -12.86 -6.83
C LEU A 142 -2.23 -14.14 -6.33
N ALA A 143 -1.73 -15.31 -6.70
CA ALA A 143 -2.22 -16.58 -6.18
C ALA A 143 -1.81 -16.85 -4.72
N GLY A 144 -0.94 -16.01 -4.15
CA GLY A 144 -0.43 -16.14 -2.78
C GLY A 144 0.83 -17.00 -2.67
N GLY A 145 1.32 -17.17 -1.44
CA GLY A 145 2.46 -18.02 -1.10
C GLY A 145 3.84 -17.45 -1.41
N ARG A 146 3.96 -16.41 -2.21
CA ARG A 146 5.23 -15.75 -2.54
C ARG A 146 5.11 -14.23 -2.42
N ALA A 147 6.02 -13.62 -1.70
CA ALA A 147 6.15 -12.17 -1.59
C ALA A 147 7.59 -11.78 -1.31
N SER A 148 8.01 -10.61 -1.80
CA SER A 148 9.33 -10.04 -1.55
C SER A 148 9.19 -8.55 -1.27
N ILE A 149 9.57 -8.12 -0.07
CA ILE A 149 9.52 -6.69 0.28
C ILE A 149 10.52 -5.88 -0.54
N THR A 150 11.73 -6.41 -0.74
CA THR A 150 12.74 -5.75 -1.57
C THR A 150 12.25 -5.59 -3.01
N GLY A 151 11.63 -6.63 -3.56
CA GLY A 151 11.01 -6.58 -4.87
C GLY A 151 9.88 -5.55 -4.92
N THR A 152 8.98 -5.52 -3.93
CA THR A 152 7.87 -4.56 -3.86
C THR A 152 8.37 -3.11 -3.78
N VAL A 153 9.45 -2.84 -3.04
CA VAL A 153 10.08 -1.52 -2.98
C VAL A 153 10.60 -1.10 -4.36
N ILE A 154 11.30 -2.00 -5.06
CA ILE A 154 11.78 -1.74 -6.42
C ILE A 154 10.59 -1.52 -7.39
N GLY A 155 9.56 -2.35 -7.29
CA GLY A 155 8.33 -2.21 -8.08
C GLY A 155 7.64 -0.87 -7.85
N ALA A 156 7.56 -0.42 -6.59
CA ALA A 156 7.00 0.89 -6.25
C ALA A 156 7.83 2.04 -6.85
N LEU A 157 9.15 1.96 -6.81
CA LEU A 157 10.03 2.95 -7.44
C LEU A 157 9.84 2.98 -8.96
N ILE A 158 9.75 1.82 -9.62
CA ILE A 158 9.51 1.74 -11.07
C ILE A 158 8.18 2.42 -11.43
N ILE A 159 7.09 2.06 -10.74
CA ILE A 159 5.77 2.64 -11.01
C ILE A 159 5.76 4.14 -10.77
N THR A 160 6.34 4.59 -9.66
CA THR A 160 6.38 6.02 -9.35
C THR A 160 7.19 6.79 -10.39
N THR A 161 8.31 6.23 -10.86
CA THR A 161 9.13 6.84 -11.91
C THR A 161 8.38 6.92 -13.24
N ILE A 162 7.67 5.86 -13.62
CA ILE A 162 6.84 5.85 -14.83
C ILE A 162 5.74 6.91 -14.72
N ASN A 163 5.01 6.96 -13.61
CA ASN A 163 3.95 7.94 -13.40
C ASN A 163 4.48 9.37 -13.44
N ASN A 164 5.60 9.66 -12.77
CA ASN A 164 6.22 10.98 -12.82
C ASN A 164 6.65 11.34 -14.25
N GLY A 165 7.23 10.39 -14.98
CA GLY A 165 7.59 10.59 -16.39
C GLY A 165 6.38 10.94 -17.25
N LEU A 166 5.29 10.20 -17.12
CA LEU A 166 4.06 10.47 -17.86
C LEU A 166 3.43 11.82 -17.50
N GLN A 167 3.50 12.23 -16.22
CA GLN A 167 3.02 13.54 -15.78
C GLN A 167 3.86 14.67 -16.36
N ILE A 168 5.19 14.55 -16.37
CA ILE A 168 6.09 15.54 -16.99
C ILE A 168 5.81 15.67 -18.48
N MET A 169 5.48 14.57 -19.17
CA MET A 169 5.07 14.57 -20.56
C MET A 169 3.65 15.09 -20.80
N SER A 170 2.96 15.53 -19.72
CA SER A 170 1.57 16.02 -19.77
C SER A 170 0.57 15.00 -20.33
N VAL A 171 0.83 13.71 -20.14
CA VAL A 171 -0.09 12.64 -20.57
C VAL A 171 -1.32 12.66 -19.67
N PRO A 172 -2.56 12.72 -20.25
CA PRO A 172 -3.79 12.72 -19.46
C PRO A 172 -3.92 11.50 -18.53
N ASP A 173 -4.49 11.69 -17.33
CA ASP A 173 -4.70 10.64 -16.33
C ASP A 173 -5.34 9.34 -16.85
N PRO A 174 -6.34 9.37 -17.79
CA PRO A 174 -6.89 8.14 -18.32
C PRO A 174 -5.87 7.25 -19.03
N TRP A 175 -4.94 7.85 -19.76
CA TRP A 175 -3.88 7.11 -20.44
C TRP A 175 -2.86 6.51 -19.47
N GLN A 176 -2.56 7.21 -18.36
CA GLN A 176 -1.68 6.68 -17.31
C GLN A 176 -2.26 5.39 -16.71
N LYS A 177 -3.59 5.34 -16.50
CA LYS A 177 -4.28 4.12 -16.02
C LYS A 177 -4.21 2.97 -17.02
N VAL A 178 -4.32 3.26 -18.32
CA VAL A 178 -4.17 2.24 -19.38
C VAL A 178 -2.76 1.67 -19.39
N PHE A 179 -1.73 2.53 -19.33
CA PHE A 179 -0.34 2.09 -19.25
C PHE A 179 -0.10 1.21 -18.02
N LEU A 180 -0.61 1.63 -16.86
CA LEU A 180 -0.49 0.84 -15.64
C LEU A 180 -1.12 -0.55 -15.80
N GLY A 181 -2.33 -0.63 -16.35
CA GLY A 181 -3.01 -1.90 -16.61
C GLY A 181 -2.21 -2.83 -17.51
N ILE A 182 -1.65 -2.31 -18.59
CA ILE A 182 -0.79 -3.08 -19.50
C ILE A 182 0.46 -3.62 -18.79
N VAL A 183 1.11 -2.78 -18.00
CA VAL A 183 2.31 -3.16 -17.23
C VAL A 183 2.00 -4.27 -16.23
N VAL A 184 0.86 -4.19 -15.53
CA VAL A 184 0.42 -5.23 -14.58
C VAL A 184 0.17 -6.56 -15.29
N ILE A 185 -0.54 -6.55 -16.43
CA ILE A 185 -0.82 -7.77 -17.21
C ILE A 185 0.50 -8.39 -17.73
N ALA A 186 1.44 -7.56 -18.18
CA ALA A 186 2.73 -8.05 -18.65
C ALA A 186 3.58 -8.67 -17.52
N ALA A 187 3.50 -8.09 -16.30
CA ALA A 187 4.21 -8.60 -15.13
C ALA A 187 3.60 -9.92 -14.63
N ASP A 188 2.28 -10.06 -14.63
CA ASP A 188 1.59 -11.26 -14.16
C ASP A 188 1.88 -12.48 -15.04
N ARG A 189 1.96 -12.30 -16.36
CA ARG A 189 2.35 -13.39 -17.29
C ARG A 189 3.71 -14.00 -16.98
N LYS A 190 4.66 -13.25 -16.43
CA LYS A 190 5.97 -13.75 -16.02
C LYS A 190 5.93 -14.58 -14.74
N SER A 191 4.91 -14.44 -13.91
CA SER A 191 4.80 -15.18 -12.64
C SER A 191 4.18 -16.56 -12.80
N VAL A 192 3.56 -16.86 -13.97
CA VAL A 192 2.84 -18.11 -14.27
C VAL A 192 3.72 -19.15 -15.02
N VAL A 193 4.90 -18.73 -15.52
CA VAL A 193 5.91 -19.62 -16.14
C VAL A 193 7.03 -19.89 -15.14
#